data_39b766dc27cb099b2da581cc2d801e0d
#
_entry.id   39b766dc27cb099b2da581cc2d801e0d
#
_cell.length_a   1.000
_cell.length_b   1.000
_cell.length_c   1.000
_cell.angle_alpha   90.00
_cell.angle_beta   90.00
_cell.angle_gamma   90.00
#
_symmetry.space_group_name_H-M   'P 1'
#
loop_
_entity.id
_entity.type
_entity.pdbx_description
1 polymer ?
#
loop_
_entity_poly.entity_id
_entity_poly.type
_entity_poly.pdbx_seq_one_letter_code
_entity_poly.pdbx_strand_id
1 'polypeptide(L)'
;MSVEVVLFLSICLLVAAARLMWINYHTSRRGMFAVRKKRGNRKILYMRPSQCPVGDMAAAQIFIAMRIVLRELRDEGFASIFFESHMVRKENFDIFHKFLKKEGMRCEDISYRKTLWIHSTHLKIAMFISHRVPVTIHSESARITIRPQ
;
A
#
# COMPACT_ATOMS: atom_id res chain seq x y z
N MET A 1 -27.64 16.85 -24.53
CA MET A 1 -26.24 16.94 -24.08
C MET A 1 -25.44 17.50 -25.25
N SER A 2 -24.69 18.59 -25.07
CA SER A 2 -23.96 19.18 -26.20
C SER A 2 -22.80 18.28 -26.63
N VAL A 3 -22.42 18.31 -27.90
CA VAL A 3 -21.32 17.51 -28.47
C VAL A 3 -20.01 17.81 -27.69
N GLU A 4 -19.82 19.04 -27.24
CA GLU A 4 -18.66 19.47 -26.46
C GLU A 4 -18.57 18.77 -25.10
N VAL A 5 -19.69 18.57 -24.40
CA VAL A 5 -19.73 17.83 -23.12
C VAL A 5 -19.38 16.37 -23.32
N VAL A 6 -19.91 15.74 -24.39
CA VAL A 6 -19.57 14.35 -24.72
C VAL A 6 -18.09 14.20 -25.04
N LEU A 7 -17.54 15.12 -25.84
CA LEU A 7 -16.12 15.12 -26.20
C LEU A 7 -15.24 15.28 -24.96
N PHE A 8 -15.56 16.24 -24.08
CA PHE A 8 -14.82 16.46 -22.83
C PHE A 8 -14.83 15.23 -21.91
N LEU A 9 -16.00 14.62 -21.70
CA LEU A 9 -16.12 13.41 -20.89
C LEU A 9 -15.32 12.24 -21.49
N SER A 10 -15.35 12.08 -22.83
CA SER A 10 -14.60 11.04 -23.53
C SER A 10 -13.08 11.23 -23.35
N ILE A 11 -12.58 12.47 -23.45
CA ILE A 11 -11.17 12.78 -23.23
C ILE A 11 -10.78 12.47 -21.78
N CYS A 12 -11.59 12.89 -20.80
CA CYS A 12 -11.33 12.60 -19.37
C CYS A 12 -11.27 11.08 -19.11
N LEU A 13 -12.15 10.31 -19.73
CA LEU A 13 -12.20 8.86 -19.60
C LEU A 13 -10.98 8.19 -20.23
N LEU A 14 -10.55 8.65 -21.40
CA LEU A 14 -9.32 8.17 -22.05
C LEU A 14 -8.07 8.47 -21.22
N VAL A 15 -7.96 9.68 -20.69
CA VAL A 15 -6.84 10.06 -19.81
C VAL A 15 -6.82 9.22 -18.55
N ALA A 16 -7.98 8.99 -17.93
CA ALA A 16 -8.11 8.14 -16.76
C ALA A 16 -7.72 6.69 -17.07
N ALA A 17 -8.19 6.14 -18.19
CA ALA A 17 -7.85 4.79 -18.63
C ALA A 17 -6.35 4.64 -18.92
N ALA A 18 -5.75 5.59 -19.65
CA ALA A 18 -4.31 5.61 -19.92
C ALA A 18 -3.49 5.66 -18.62
N ARG A 19 -3.91 6.47 -17.66
CA ARG A 19 -3.26 6.56 -16.33
C ARG A 19 -3.36 5.26 -15.55
N LEU A 20 -4.51 4.58 -15.58
CA LEU A 20 -4.70 3.27 -14.94
C LEU A 20 -3.83 2.19 -15.59
N MET A 21 -3.75 2.17 -16.92
CA MET A 21 -2.88 1.25 -17.66
C MET A 21 -1.40 1.49 -17.31
N TRP A 22 -0.97 2.75 -17.26
CA TRP A 22 0.38 3.13 -16.86
C TRP A 22 0.72 2.65 -15.43
N ILE A 23 -0.19 2.89 -14.47
CA ILE A 23 -0.02 2.44 -13.07
C ILE A 23 0.08 0.92 -13.02
N ASN A 24 -0.81 0.21 -13.70
CA ASN A 24 -0.80 -1.26 -13.74
C ASN A 24 0.49 -1.81 -14.37
N TYR A 25 0.98 -1.21 -15.45
CA TYR A 25 2.21 -1.62 -16.12
C TYR A 25 3.44 -1.49 -15.20
N HIS A 26 3.51 -0.41 -14.40
CA HIS A 26 4.61 -0.17 -13.46
C HIS A 26 4.43 -0.80 -12.08
N THR A 27 3.37 -1.57 -11.87
CA THR A 27 3.06 -2.20 -10.59
C THR A 27 3.22 -3.71 -10.69
N SER A 28 4.19 -4.27 -9.96
CA SER A 28 4.32 -5.71 -9.80
C SER A 28 3.47 -6.20 -8.64
N ARG A 29 2.73 -7.28 -8.86
CA ARG A 29 1.90 -7.91 -7.82
C ARG A 29 2.71 -9.03 -7.16
N ARG A 30 2.81 -8.98 -5.82
CA ARG A 30 3.58 -9.94 -5.00
C ARG A 30 2.72 -10.43 -3.85
N GLY A 31 1.87 -11.41 -4.12
CA GLY A 31 0.93 -11.94 -3.14
C GLY A 31 -0.02 -10.84 -2.62
N MET A 32 -0.02 -10.62 -1.31
CA MET A 32 -0.83 -9.60 -0.64
C MET A 32 -0.41 -8.17 -0.98
N PHE A 33 0.79 -7.98 -1.49
CA PHE A 33 1.36 -6.66 -1.76
C PHE A 33 1.44 -6.36 -3.24
N ALA A 34 1.47 -5.07 -3.55
CA ALA A 34 1.81 -4.55 -4.85
C ALA A 34 2.95 -3.55 -4.69
N VAL A 35 3.91 -3.63 -5.60
CA VAL A 35 5.12 -2.81 -5.58
C VAL A 35 5.16 -1.97 -6.85
N ARG A 36 5.21 -0.66 -6.70
CA ARG A 36 5.36 0.29 -7.80
C ARG A 36 6.75 0.91 -7.77
N LYS A 37 7.45 0.81 -8.88
CA LYS A 37 8.75 1.46 -9.07
C LYS A 37 8.59 2.97 -9.24
N LYS A 38 9.46 3.74 -8.61
CA LYS A 38 9.62 5.19 -8.79
C LYS A 38 11.02 5.53 -9.27
N ARG A 39 11.18 6.77 -9.73
CA ARG A 39 12.47 7.32 -10.16
C ARG A 39 13.52 7.21 -9.03
N GLY A 40 14.79 6.94 -9.36
CA GLY A 40 15.88 6.82 -8.38
C GLY A 40 15.83 5.53 -7.57
N ASN A 41 15.40 4.42 -8.16
CA ASN A 41 15.31 3.10 -7.52
C ASN A 41 14.51 3.07 -6.21
N ARG A 42 13.56 4.02 -6.09
CA ARG A 42 12.60 4.06 -4.99
C ARG A 42 11.42 3.14 -5.31
N LYS A 43 10.85 2.52 -4.29
CA LYS A 43 9.69 1.63 -4.45
C LYS A 43 8.57 2.08 -3.52
N ILE A 44 7.33 1.93 -3.96
CA ILE A 44 6.16 2.11 -3.10
C ILE A 44 5.54 0.75 -2.90
N LEU A 45 5.36 0.39 -1.64
CA LEU A 45 4.70 -0.84 -1.22
C LEU A 45 3.28 -0.51 -0.75
N TYR A 46 2.29 -1.20 -1.28
CA TYR A 46 0.92 -1.15 -0.76
C TYR A 46 0.34 -2.53 -0.60
N MET A 47 -0.53 -2.63 0.39
CA MET A 47 -1.33 -3.83 0.58
C MET A 47 -2.53 -3.78 -0.37
N ARG A 48 -2.82 -4.91 -1.00
CA ARG A 48 -3.98 -5.07 -1.87
C ARG A 48 -5.20 -5.39 -1.02
N PRO A 49 -6.27 -4.56 -1.02
CA PRO A 49 -7.45 -4.81 -0.19
C PRO A 49 -8.08 -6.18 -0.42
N SER A 50 -8.12 -6.64 -1.67
CA SER A 50 -8.67 -7.96 -2.04
C SER A 50 -7.87 -9.16 -1.51
N GLN A 51 -6.65 -8.95 -1.07
CA GLN A 51 -5.74 -9.98 -0.56
C GLN A 51 -5.38 -9.76 0.91
N CYS A 52 -5.89 -8.67 1.51
CA CYS A 52 -5.65 -8.38 2.91
C CYS A 52 -6.37 -9.42 3.77
N PRO A 53 -5.68 -10.16 4.65
CA PRO A 53 -6.32 -11.13 5.52
C PRO A 53 -7.20 -10.42 6.55
N VAL A 54 -8.24 -11.11 7.01
CA VAL A 54 -9.14 -10.66 8.08
C VAL A 54 -9.20 -11.71 9.18
N GLY A 55 -9.52 -11.29 10.40
CA GLY A 55 -9.60 -12.17 11.58
C GLY A 55 -8.34 -12.14 12.43
N ASP A 56 -8.32 -13.00 13.44
CA ASP A 56 -7.33 -12.97 14.54
C ASP A 56 -5.89 -13.20 14.07
N MET A 57 -5.70 -14.00 13.02
CA MET A 57 -4.37 -14.30 12.46
C MET A 57 -3.90 -13.29 11.39
N ALA A 58 -4.70 -12.29 11.08
CA ALA A 58 -4.41 -11.34 10.00
C ALA A 58 -3.04 -10.66 10.15
N ALA A 59 -2.70 -10.20 11.35
CA ALA A 59 -1.42 -9.54 11.63
C ALA A 59 -0.23 -10.48 11.36
N ALA A 60 -0.29 -11.73 11.81
CA ALA A 60 0.77 -12.71 11.58
C ALA A 60 0.95 -13.01 10.09
N GLN A 61 -0.14 -13.20 9.37
CA GLN A 61 -0.11 -13.45 7.92
C GLN A 61 0.49 -12.27 7.15
N ILE A 62 0.17 -11.03 7.55
CA ILE A 62 0.73 -9.82 6.95
C ILE A 62 2.23 -9.71 7.21
N PHE A 63 2.71 -10.00 8.42
CA PHE A 63 4.14 -10.00 8.72
C PHE A 63 4.91 -11.06 7.92
N ILE A 64 4.34 -12.26 7.76
CA ILE A 64 4.95 -13.31 6.94
C ILE A 64 5.04 -12.87 5.47
N ALA A 65 3.94 -12.36 4.90
CA ALA A 65 3.91 -11.89 3.53
C ALA A 65 4.86 -10.68 3.31
N MET A 66 4.91 -9.74 4.25
CA MET A 66 5.82 -8.61 4.20
C MET A 66 7.29 -9.05 4.23
N ARG A 67 7.64 -10.04 5.06
CA ARG A 67 8.99 -10.61 5.09
C ARG A 67 9.44 -11.12 3.73
N ILE A 68 8.58 -11.89 3.06
CA ILE A 68 8.87 -12.43 1.72
C ILE A 68 9.13 -11.29 0.74
N VAL A 69 8.24 -10.31 0.68
CA VAL A 69 8.36 -9.18 -0.25
C VAL A 69 9.60 -8.31 0.04
N LEU A 70 9.90 -8.05 1.32
CA LEU A 70 11.09 -7.27 1.69
C LEU A 70 12.39 -7.97 1.30
N ARG A 71 12.46 -9.29 1.45
CA ARG A 71 13.63 -10.09 1.01
C ARG A 71 13.79 -10.05 -0.51
N GLU A 72 12.73 -10.29 -1.26
CA GLU A 72 12.75 -10.18 -2.72
C GLU A 72 13.20 -8.79 -3.19
N LEU A 73 12.66 -7.74 -2.55
CA LEU A 73 13.03 -6.37 -2.89
C LEU A 73 14.49 -6.06 -2.54
N ARG A 74 15.00 -6.60 -1.45
CA ARG A 74 16.41 -6.47 -1.07
C ARG A 74 17.31 -7.14 -2.10
N ASP A 75 16.97 -8.34 -2.55
CA ASP A 75 17.75 -9.09 -3.53
C ASP A 75 17.75 -8.39 -4.90
N GLU A 76 16.67 -7.71 -5.26
CA GLU A 76 16.60 -6.85 -6.46
C GLU A 76 17.37 -5.53 -6.31
N GLY A 77 17.72 -5.13 -5.08
CA GLY A 77 18.27 -3.83 -4.75
C GLY A 77 17.23 -2.69 -4.81
N PHE A 78 17.27 -1.78 -3.87
CA PHE A 78 16.46 -0.56 -3.83
C PHE A 78 17.13 0.53 -2.98
N ALA A 79 16.81 1.80 -3.27
CA ALA A 79 17.29 2.92 -2.47
C ALA A 79 16.40 3.17 -1.25
N SER A 80 15.09 3.13 -1.43
CA SER A 80 14.11 3.24 -0.35
C SER A 80 12.77 2.63 -0.73
N ILE A 81 12.03 2.16 0.28
CA ILE A 81 10.64 1.71 0.17
C ILE A 81 9.77 2.67 0.97
N PHE A 82 8.77 3.24 0.32
CA PHE A 82 7.71 3.98 0.98
C PHE A 82 6.51 3.05 1.21
N PHE A 83 6.01 3.04 2.42
CA PHE A 83 4.87 2.21 2.84
C PHE A 83 3.91 3.03 3.68
N GLU A 84 2.61 2.99 3.35
CA GLU A 84 1.57 3.60 4.16
C GLU A 84 0.63 2.51 4.70
N SER A 85 0.37 2.52 6.00
CA SER A 85 -0.41 1.49 6.68
C SER A 85 -1.26 2.05 7.80
N HIS A 86 -2.49 1.53 7.90
CA HIS A 86 -3.39 1.76 9.05
C HIS A 86 -3.14 0.76 10.19
N MET A 87 -2.29 -0.24 9.98
CA MET A 87 -2.01 -1.30 10.96
C MET A 87 -0.82 -0.99 11.86
N VAL A 88 0.11 -0.16 11.39
CA VAL A 88 1.25 0.28 12.19
C VAL A 88 0.82 1.50 12.99
N ARG A 89 0.53 1.29 14.26
CA ARG A 89 0.16 2.33 15.21
C ARG A 89 1.36 2.74 16.04
N LYS A 90 1.23 3.87 16.75
CA LYS A 90 2.26 4.34 17.69
C LYS A 90 2.56 3.28 18.75
N GLU A 91 1.52 2.63 19.28
CA GLU A 91 1.61 1.64 20.35
C GLU A 91 2.34 0.35 19.93
N ASN A 92 2.26 -0.02 18.65
CA ASN A 92 2.89 -1.25 18.14
C ASN A 92 4.11 -1.00 17.23
N PHE A 93 4.57 0.25 17.16
CA PHE A 93 5.70 0.61 16.31
C PHE A 93 6.98 -0.12 16.68
N ASP A 94 7.24 -0.34 17.96
CA ASP A 94 8.42 -1.08 18.43
C ASP A 94 8.48 -2.51 17.90
N ILE A 95 7.32 -3.17 17.81
CA ILE A 95 7.21 -4.52 17.23
C ILE A 95 7.58 -4.47 15.74
N PHE A 96 7.04 -3.49 15.02
CA PHE A 96 7.33 -3.30 13.61
C PHE A 96 8.80 -2.93 13.38
N HIS A 97 9.37 -2.06 14.20
CA HIS A 97 10.78 -1.69 14.13
C HIS A 97 11.72 -2.88 14.38
N LYS A 98 11.44 -3.70 15.40
CA LYS A 98 12.19 -4.94 15.67
C LYS A 98 12.08 -5.92 14.49
N PHE A 99 10.91 -6.02 13.88
CA PHE A 99 10.71 -6.84 12.68
C PHE A 99 11.58 -6.36 11.51
N LEU A 100 11.57 -5.05 11.19
CA LEU A 100 12.41 -4.49 10.14
C LEU A 100 13.89 -4.75 10.39
N LYS A 101 14.37 -4.51 11.60
CA LYS A 101 15.76 -4.75 11.97
C LYS A 101 16.17 -6.21 11.77
N LYS A 102 15.28 -7.17 12.12
CA LYS A 102 15.52 -8.60 11.92
C LYS A 102 15.63 -8.98 10.43
N GLU A 103 14.97 -8.24 9.56
CA GLU A 103 15.05 -8.44 8.11
C GLU A 103 16.18 -7.63 7.42
N GLY A 104 17.08 -7.01 8.20
CA GLY A 104 18.20 -6.21 7.68
C GLY A 104 17.75 -4.88 7.08
N MET A 105 16.69 -4.31 7.62
CA MET A 105 16.11 -3.05 7.19
C MET A 105 16.13 -2.04 8.33
N ARG A 106 16.14 -0.76 8.00
CA ARG A 106 15.97 0.32 8.96
C ARG A 106 14.81 1.22 8.58
N CYS A 107 14.08 1.69 9.58
CA CYS A 107 13.13 2.77 9.40
C CYS A 107 13.93 4.09 9.35
N GLU A 108 13.84 4.82 8.25
CA GLU A 108 14.50 6.12 8.09
C GLU A 108 13.61 7.24 8.60
N ASP A 109 12.32 7.17 8.28
CA ASP A 109 11.34 8.18 8.65
C ASP A 109 10.00 7.52 8.92
N ILE A 110 9.30 8.06 9.92
CA ILE A 110 7.92 7.70 10.22
C ILE A 110 7.12 8.95 10.55
N SER A 111 5.96 9.07 9.93
CA SER A 111 4.99 10.11 10.23
C SER A 111 3.58 9.54 10.31
N TYR A 112 2.78 10.06 11.24
CA TYR A 112 1.38 9.66 11.39
C TYR A 112 0.50 10.76 10.83
N ARG A 113 -0.46 10.37 9.99
CA ARG A 113 -1.42 11.30 9.40
C ARG A 113 -2.84 10.83 9.62
N LYS A 114 -3.72 11.80 9.79
CA LYS A 114 -5.16 11.54 9.79
C LYS A 114 -5.60 11.03 8.42
N THR A 115 -6.27 9.90 8.40
CA THR A 115 -6.78 9.30 7.16
C THR A 115 -7.92 10.17 6.62
N LEU A 116 -7.84 10.53 5.35
CA LEU A 116 -8.94 11.22 4.68
C LEU A 116 -10.17 10.30 4.64
N TRP A 117 -11.35 10.87 4.91
CA TRP A 117 -12.61 10.11 4.94
C TRP A 117 -12.89 9.37 3.62
N ILE A 118 -12.57 9.99 2.47
CA ILE A 118 -12.72 9.37 1.14
C ILE A 118 -11.86 8.11 1.04
N HIS A 119 -10.61 8.16 1.50
CA HIS A 119 -9.69 7.01 1.48
C HIS A 119 -10.19 5.90 2.43
N SER A 120 -10.61 6.25 3.63
CA SER A 120 -11.19 5.31 4.58
C SER A 120 -12.45 4.64 4.03
N THR A 121 -13.35 5.40 3.41
CA THR A 121 -14.58 4.87 2.79
C THR A 121 -14.26 3.93 1.62
N HIS A 122 -13.34 4.33 0.75
CA HIS A 122 -12.89 3.48 -0.37
C HIS A 122 -12.32 2.14 0.14
N LEU A 123 -11.46 2.15 1.16
CA LEU A 123 -10.91 0.94 1.76
C LEU A 123 -12.00 0.05 2.37
N LYS A 124 -12.94 0.63 3.12
CA LYS A 124 -14.07 -0.12 3.71
C LYS A 124 -14.90 -0.81 2.63
N ILE A 125 -15.22 -0.10 1.54
CA ILE A 125 -15.98 -0.67 0.42
C ILE A 125 -15.18 -1.78 -0.26
N ALA A 126 -13.90 -1.55 -0.57
CA ALA A 126 -13.06 -2.54 -1.21
C ALA A 126 -12.91 -3.81 -0.36
N MET A 127 -12.71 -3.68 0.95
CA MET A 127 -12.62 -4.79 1.88
C MET A 127 -13.96 -5.53 2.01
N PHE A 128 -15.08 -4.80 2.10
CA PHE A 128 -16.40 -5.40 2.15
C PHE A 128 -16.73 -6.20 0.89
N ILE A 129 -16.44 -5.66 -0.30
CA ILE A 129 -16.65 -6.37 -1.57
C ILE A 129 -15.81 -7.64 -1.62
N SER A 130 -14.56 -7.58 -1.14
CA SER A 130 -13.62 -8.71 -1.24
C SER A 130 -13.89 -9.80 -0.21
N HIS A 131 -14.25 -9.43 1.02
CA HIS A 131 -14.30 -10.37 2.15
C HIS A 131 -15.70 -10.58 2.72
N ARG A 132 -16.70 -9.79 2.27
CA ARG A 132 -18.08 -9.80 2.78
C ARG A 132 -18.19 -9.51 4.28
N VAL A 133 -17.16 -8.92 4.86
CA VAL A 133 -17.09 -8.58 6.29
C VAL A 133 -16.85 -7.08 6.44
N PRO A 134 -17.57 -6.39 7.32
CA PRO A 134 -17.31 -4.99 7.63
C PRO A 134 -15.97 -4.86 8.36
N VAL A 135 -15.12 -3.96 7.90
CA VAL A 135 -13.80 -3.71 8.49
C VAL A 135 -13.73 -2.31 9.06
N THR A 136 -13.20 -2.18 10.27
CA THR A 136 -12.91 -0.89 10.88
C THR A 136 -11.54 -0.40 10.40
N ILE A 137 -11.53 0.76 9.76
CA ILE A 137 -10.29 1.44 9.35
C ILE A 137 -9.96 2.49 10.40
N HIS A 138 -8.73 2.47 10.90
CA HIS A 138 -8.28 3.45 11.87
C HIS A 138 -8.23 4.87 11.28
N SER A 139 -8.48 5.85 12.14
CA SER A 139 -8.49 7.27 11.77
C SER A 139 -7.09 7.81 11.43
N GLU A 140 -6.03 7.11 11.81
CA GLU A 140 -4.65 7.48 11.50
C GLU A 140 -3.98 6.41 10.65
N SER A 141 -3.09 6.84 9.74
CA SER A 141 -2.19 5.99 8.97
C SER A 141 -0.74 6.38 9.25
N ALA A 142 0.12 5.36 9.38
CA ALA A 142 1.56 5.54 9.43
C ALA A 142 2.13 5.60 8.01
N ARG A 143 2.95 6.60 7.75
CA ARG A 143 3.78 6.71 6.55
C ARG A 143 5.21 6.41 6.94
N ILE A 144 5.79 5.40 6.34
CA ILE A 144 7.07 4.84 6.75
C ILE A 144 7.98 4.80 5.53
N THR A 145 9.21 5.28 5.71
CA THR A 145 10.28 5.11 4.73
C THR A 145 11.30 4.11 5.28
N ILE A 146 11.52 3.04 4.51
CA ILE A 146 12.40 1.93 4.87
C ILE A 146 13.60 1.94 3.92
N ARG A 147 14.80 1.70 4.47
CA ARG A 147 16.04 1.47 3.70
C ARG A 147 16.72 0.18 4.11
N PRO A 148 17.53 -0.43 3.23
CA PRO A 148 18.44 -1.49 3.64
C PRO A 148 19.46 -0.95 4.66
N GLN A 149 19.88 -1.82 5.58
CA GLN A 149 20.98 -1.53 6.52
C GLN A 149 22.31 -1.59 5.81
#